data_7daf30a66428e847bb571ff677b894bc
#
_entry.id   7daf30a66428e847bb571ff677b894bc
#
_cell.length_a   1.000
_cell.length_b   1.000
_cell.length_c   1.000
_cell.angle_alpha   90.00
_cell.angle_beta   90.00
_cell.angle_gamma   90.00
#
_symmetry.space_group_name_H-M   'P 1'
#
loop_
_entity.id
_entity.type
_entity.pdbx_description
1 polymer ?
#
loop_
_entity_poly.entity_id
_entity_poly.type
_entity_poly.pdbx_seq_one_letter_code
_entity_poly.pdbx_strand_id
1 'polypeptide(L)'
;MPRDERHTATIPYGTLGIVPLKSCSKMGEKVDDYLVQWREQREHENQSNLAFSGYKRDSYVVSASTPRFGSGEGKGVLNDSIRGYDLYIMVDVCNYSIEYSLCGTTNHMSPDDHYADLKRVIAAAGGKARRINVIMPFLYESRQHKRSGRESLDCALMLQELTDMGVENIITFDAHDPRVHNAIPLKGFESVSCTYQFIKYLLLGVDDLHIDSEHMMVISPDEGGMGRAVYFANVLGLDMGMFYKRRDYTKIVNGRNPIVAHEFLGTNVEGKDVIITVSYTHLRAHET
;
A
#
# COMPACT_ATOMS: atom_id res chain seq x y z
N MET A 1 16.03 -37.63 2.81
CA MET A 1 15.07 -37.72 3.92
C MET A 1 13.74 -37.20 3.38
N PRO A 2 12.64 -37.97 3.44
CA PRO A 2 11.34 -37.45 3.04
C PRO A 2 10.94 -36.34 4.02
N ARG A 3 10.57 -35.19 3.53
CA ARG A 3 9.96 -34.12 4.35
C ARG A 3 8.67 -34.69 4.91
N ASP A 4 8.58 -34.76 6.23
CA ASP A 4 7.37 -35.10 6.98
C ASP A 4 6.34 -33.97 6.72
N GLU A 5 5.49 -34.20 5.72
CA GLU A 5 4.37 -33.33 5.37
C GLU A 5 3.25 -33.45 6.39
N ARG A 6 3.54 -33.15 7.64
CA ARG A 6 2.48 -32.87 8.61
C ARG A 6 1.89 -31.50 8.26
N HIS A 7 0.97 -31.50 7.31
CA HIS A 7 0.08 -30.38 7.09
C HIS A 7 -0.73 -30.16 8.38
N THR A 8 -0.25 -29.27 9.23
CA THR A 8 -1.04 -28.75 10.33
C THR A 8 -2.20 -27.99 9.70
N ALA A 9 -3.36 -28.64 9.65
CA ALA A 9 -4.60 -28.00 9.22
C ALA A 9 -4.90 -26.86 10.20
N THR A 10 -4.65 -25.62 9.78
CA THR A 10 -5.00 -24.44 10.56
C THR A 10 -6.48 -24.17 10.41
N ILE A 11 -7.20 -24.09 11.52
CA ILE A 11 -8.60 -23.65 11.51
C ILE A 11 -8.60 -22.16 11.12
N PRO A 12 -9.35 -21.78 10.07
CA PRO A 12 -9.48 -20.38 9.69
C PRO A 12 -10.01 -19.52 10.83
N TYR A 13 -9.49 -18.30 10.95
CA TYR A 13 -9.93 -17.37 11.98
C TYR A 13 -11.42 -17.00 11.83
N GLY A 14 -11.87 -16.86 10.60
CA GLY A 14 -13.25 -16.58 10.22
C GLY A 14 -13.47 -16.80 8.73
N THR A 15 -14.69 -16.60 8.28
CA THR A 15 -15.02 -16.60 6.85
C THR A 15 -14.31 -15.42 6.18
N LEU A 16 -13.48 -15.70 5.17
CA LEU A 16 -12.78 -14.63 4.44
C LEU A 16 -13.77 -13.76 3.68
N GLY A 17 -13.64 -12.46 3.77
CA GLY A 17 -14.35 -11.47 2.96
C GLY A 17 -13.45 -10.29 2.63
N ILE A 18 -13.51 -9.84 1.39
CA ILE A 18 -12.81 -8.63 0.93
C ILE A 18 -13.84 -7.55 0.59
N VAL A 19 -13.59 -6.33 1.03
CA VAL A 19 -14.42 -5.15 0.76
C VAL A 19 -13.59 -4.14 -0.01
N PRO A 20 -13.48 -4.26 -1.33
CA PRO A 20 -12.82 -3.23 -2.12
C PRO A 20 -13.72 -1.99 -2.17
N LEU A 21 -13.25 -0.88 -1.61
CA LEU A 21 -13.90 0.41 -1.81
C LEU A 21 -13.78 0.83 -3.29
N LYS A 22 -14.60 1.77 -3.73
CA LYS A 22 -14.65 2.22 -5.13
C LYS A 22 -13.26 2.55 -5.69
N SER A 23 -12.37 3.10 -4.86
CA SER A 23 -11.00 3.44 -5.24
C SER A 23 -10.10 2.22 -5.50
N CYS A 24 -10.45 1.06 -4.95
CA CYS A 24 -9.71 -0.20 -5.08
C CYS A 24 -10.46 -1.27 -5.90
N SER A 25 -11.55 -0.95 -6.59
CA SER A 25 -12.40 -1.95 -7.27
C SER A 25 -11.61 -2.87 -8.20
N LYS A 26 -10.79 -2.32 -9.10
CA LYS A 26 -9.97 -3.12 -10.04
C LYS A 26 -8.94 -4.02 -9.34
N MET A 27 -8.37 -3.56 -8.23
CA MET A 27 -7.45 -4.40 -7.45
C MET A 27 -8.23 -5.49 -6.72
N GLY A 28 -9.38 -5.15 -6.16
CA GLY A 28 -10.27 -6.10 -5.48
C GLY A 28 -10.74 -7.23 -6.39
N GLU A 29 -11.14 -6.92 -7.62
CA GLU A 29 -11.50 -7.92 -8.63
C GLU A 29 -10.34 -8.91 -8.89
N LYS A 30 -9.12 -8.39 -9.12
CA LYS A 30 -7.94 -9.25 -9.32
C LYS A 30 -7.60 -10.10 -8.10
N VAL A 31 -7.73 -9.54 -6.90
CA VAL A 31 -7.49 -10.29 -5.66
C VAL A 31 -8.53 -11.39 -5.50
N ASP A 32 -9.77 -11.11 -5.82
CA ASP A 32 -10.86 -12.10 -5.79
C ASP A 32 -10.59 -13.26 -6.77
N ASP A 33 -10.25 -12.94 -8.02
CA ASP A 33 -9.89 -13.93 -9.04
C ASP A 33 -8.76 -14.85 -8.56
N TYR A 34 -7.69 -14.28 -7.97
CA TYR A 34 -6.59 -15.08 -7.42
C TYR A 34 -7.01 -15.94 -6.22
N LEU A 35 -7.87 -15.44 -5.34
CA LEU A 35 -8.37 -16.20 -4.20
C LEU A 35 -9.21 -17.39 -4.66
N VAL A 36 -10.08 -17.20 -5.66
CA VAL A 36 -10.89 -18.27 -6.26
C VAL A 36 -9.96 -19.32 -6.89
N GLN A 37 -9.03 -18.90 -7.75
CA GLN A 37 -8.08 -19.81 -8.41
C GLN A 37 -7.24 -20.63 -7.42
N TRP A 38 -6.69 -19.99 -6.38
CA TRP A 38 -5.90 -20.69 -5.36
C TRP A 38 -6.71 -21.68 -4.55
N ARG A 39 -7.99 -21.40 -4.31
CA ARG A 39 -8.88 -22.35 -3.63
C ARG A 39 -9.20 -23.54 -4.50
N GLU A 40 -9.45 -23.34 -5.78
CA GLU A 40 -9.66 -24.42 -6.75
C GLU A 40 -8.41 -25.31 -6.88
N GLN A 41 -7.23 -24.70 -7.02
CA GLN A 41 -5.97 -25.43 -7.09
C GLN A 41 -5.76 -26.31 -5.86
N ARG A 42 -6.00 -25.79 -4.64
CA ARG A 42 -5.88 -26.56 -3.40
C ARG A 42 -6.86 -27.74 -3.33
N GLU A 43 -8.05 -27.59 -3.88
CA GLU A 43 -9.00 -28.69 -3.95
C GLU A 43 -8.49 -29.81 -4.88
N HIS A 44 -7.93 -29.46 -6.03
CA HIS A 44 -7.33 -30.41 -6.97
C HIS A 44 -6.11 -31.16 -6.40
N GLU A 45 -5.35 -30.51 -5.53
CA GLU A 45 -4.22 -31.11 -4.83
C GLU A 45 -4.61 -32.05 -3.67
N ASN A 46 -5.91 -32.39 -3.54
CA ASN A 46 -6.47 -33.19 -2.44
C ASN A 46 -6.13 -32.69 -1.02
N GLN A 47 -5.85 -31.40 -0.90
CA GLN A 47 -5.65 -30.74 0.38
C GLN A 47 -6.97 -30.28 1.01
N SER A 48 -8.10 -30.91 0.62
CA SER A 48 -9.42 -30.64 1.17
C SER A 48 -9.49 -31.20 2.58
N ASN A 49 -9.30 -30.33 3.56
CA ASN A 49 -9.58 -30.64 4.95
C ASN A 49 -11.01 -30.21 5.26
N LEU A 50 -11.71 -30.94 6.11
CA LEU A 50 -13.05 -30.58 6.63
C LEU A 50 -13.09 -29.14 7.19
N ALA A 51 -11.96 -28.63 7.74
CA ALA A 51 -11.81 -27.25 8.16
C ALA A 51 -11.95 -26.22 7.01
N PHE A 52 -11.82 -26.65 5.77
CA PHE A 52 -11.96 -25.79 4.57
C PHE A 52 -13.27 -26.03 3.83
N SER A 53 -14.10 -26.98 4.25
CA SER A 53 -15.42 -27.18 3.68
C SER A 53 -16.26 -25.91 3.90
N GLY A 54 -16.84 -25.36 2.82
CA GLY A 54 -17.57 -24.08 2.85
C GLY A 54 -16.70 -22.83 2.61
N TYR A 55 -15.40 -22.99 2.43
CA TYR A 55 -14.50 -21.88 2.03
C TYR A 55 -14.36 -21.70 0.52
N LYS A 56 -14.79 -22.69 -0.26
CA LYS A 56 -14.90 -22.53 -1.71
C LYS A 56 -16.08 -21.63 -2.02
N ARG A 57 -15.83 -20.57 -2.74
CA ARG A 57 -16.83 -19.60 -3.19
C ARG A 57 -16.47 -19.15 -4.59
N ASP A 58 -17.49 -18.73 -5.33
CA ASP A 58 -17.32 -18.11 -6.64
C ASP A 58 -16.80 -16.68 -6.51
N SER A 59 -16.92 -16.06 -5.33
CA SER A 59 -16.36 -14.75 -5.00
C SER A 59 -16.25 -14.56 -3.48
N TYR A 60 -15.21 -13.85 -3.06
CA TYR A 60 -14.97 -13.41 -1.68
C TYR A 60 -15.34 -11.95 -1.45
N VAL A 61 -15.78 -11.26 -2.51
CA VAL A 61 -16.18 -9.85 -2.42
C VAL A 61 -17.42 -9.71 -1.59
N VAL A 62 -17.36 -8.78 -0.63
CA VAL A 62 -18.50 -8.31 0.16
C VAL A 62 -18.87 -6.93 -0.35
N SER A 63 -20.11 -6.75 -0.76
CA SER A 63 -20.57 -5.50 -1.34
C SER A 63 -20.69 -4.39 -0.29
N ALA A 64 -20.07 -3.26 -0.57
CA ALA A 64 -20.15 -2.04 0.22
C ALA A 64 -20.33 -0.82 -0.67
N SER A 65 -20.92 0.22 -0.12
CA SER A 65 -21.08 1.49 -0.81
C SER A 65 -20.89 2.67 0.13
N THR A 66 -20.43 3.79 -0.43
CA THR A 66 -20.19 5.04 0.30
C THR A 66 -20.91 6.20 -0.40
N PRO A 67 -22.27 6.19 -0.40
CA PRO A 67 -23.03 7.23 -1.07
C PRO A 67 -22.82 8.58 -0.40
N ARG A 68 -22.90 9.65 -1.21
CA ARG A 68 -22.81 11.04 -0.75
C ARG A 68 -24.19 11.68 -0.76
N PHE A 69 -24.44 12.52 0.24
CA PHE A 69 -25.53 13.48 0.22
C PHE A 69 -25.15 14.69 -0.64
N GLY A 70 -26.13 15.52 -1.04
CA GLY A 70 -25.88 16.71 -1.82
C GLY A 70 -24.93 17.73 -1.17
N SER A 71 -24.84 17.72 0.16
CA SER A 71 -23.88 18.49 0.96
C SER A 71 -22.44 17.98 0.93
N GLY A 72 -22.19 16.82 0.29
CA GLY A 72 -20.89 16.15 0.26
C GLY A 72 -20.64 15.18 1.42
N GLU A 73 -21.49 15.18 2.46
CA GLU A 73 -21.42 14.19 3.54
C GLU A 73 -21.66 12.78 3.00
N GLY A 74 -20.95 11.82 3.56
CA GLY A 74 -21.07 10.42 3.16
C GLY A 74 -21.58 9.51 4.26
N LYS A 75 -22.03 8.32 3.89
CA LYS A 75 -22.28 7.21 4.81
C LYS A 75 -21.66 5.93 4.28
N GLY A 76 -21.25 5.03 5.19
CA GLY A 76 -20.82 3.66 4.83
C GLY A 76 -22.01 2.70 4.91
N VAL A 77 -22.14 1.86 3.91
CA VAL A 77 -23.18 0.82 3.86
C VAL A 77 -22.54 -0.51 3.47
N LEU A 78 -22.80 -1.55 4.24
CA LEU A 78 -22.51 -2.94 3.88
C LEU A 78 -23.82 -3.59 3.41
N ASN A 79 -23.80 -4.08 2.20
CA ASN A 79 -25.00 -4.66 1.58
C ASN A 79 -25.20 -6.13 1.95
N ASP A 80 -24.13 -6.80 2.40
CA ASP A 80 -24.13 -8.21 2.77
C ASP A 80 -23.89 -8.40 4.27
N SER A 81 -24.31 -9.58 4.78
CA SER A 81 -24.01 -9.96 6.16
C SER A 81 -22.54 -10.35 6.31
N ILE A 82 -21.88 -9.76 7.31
CA ILE A 82 -20.46 -9.98 7.61
C ILE A 82 -20.23 -10.64 8.98
N ARG A 83 -21.28 -11.25 9.56
CA ARG A 83 -21.17 -11.89 10.88
C ARG A 83 -20.14 -13.02 10.86
N GLY A 84 -19.15 -12.90 11.75
CA GLY A 84 -18.09 -13.89 11.88
C GLY A 84 -17.02 -13.85 10.79
N TYR A 85 -17.03 -12.84 9.92
CA TYR A 85 -16.04 -12.70 8.87
C TYR A 85 -14.69 -12.24 9.38
N ASP A 86 -13.64 -12.78 8.80
CA ASP A 86 -12.31 -12.17 8.75
C ASP A 86 -12.30 -11.23 7.55
N LEU A 87 -12.50 -9.95 7.83
CA LEU A 87 -12.82 -8.93 6.83
C LEU A 87 -11.59 -8.12 6.45
N TYR A 88 -11.35 -7.95 5.16
CA TYR A 88 -10.28 -7.14 4.60
C TYR A 88 -10.85 -5.98 3.79
N ILE A 89 -10.75 -4.76 4.31
CA ILE A 89 -11.23 -3.56 3.63
C ILE A 89 -10.08 -2.94 2.84
N MET A 90 -10.28 -2.75 1.53
CA MET A 90 -9.26 -2.24 0.62
C MET A 90 -9.60 -0.82 0.19
N VAL A 91 -8.64 0.10 0.32
CA VAL A 91 -8.79 1.50 -0.08
C VAL A 91 -7.51 2.05 -0.71
N ASP A 92 -7.60 2.64 -1.89
CA ASP A 92 -6.56 3.46 -2.47
C ASP A 92 -6.87 4.94 -2.23
N VAL A 93 -6.16 5.53 -1.27
CA VAL A 93 -6.37 6.94 -0.88
C VAL A 93 -5.84 7.93 -1.93
N CYS A 94 -5.06 7.46 -2.89
CA CYS A 94 -4.47 8.28 -3.93
C CYS A 94 -5.22 8.22 -5.27
N ASN A 95 -6.36 7.56 -5.33
CA ASN A 95 -7.15 7.44 -6.54
C ASN A 95 -7.97 8.71 -6.82
N TYR A 96 -7.38 9.66 -7.53
CA TYR A 96 -8.02 10.93 -7.91
C TYR A 96 -9.05 10.79 -9.04
N SER A 97 -9.23 9.60 -9.62
CA SER A 97 -10.22 9.39 -10.69
C SER A 97 -11.66 9.26 -10.17
N ILE A 98 -11.83 9.13 -8.87
CA ILE A 98 -13.15 9.00 -8.25
C ILE A 98 -13.73 10.38 -8.00
N GLU A 99 -14.94 10.58 -8.49
CA GLU A 99 -15.66 11.83 -8.40
C GLU A 99 -16.95 11.68 -7.60
N TYR A 100 -17.39 12.80 -7.01
CA TYR A 100 -18.68 12.95 -6.36
C TYR A 100 -19.25 14.35 -6.58
N SER A 101 -20.57 14.50 -6.42
CA SER A 101 -21.24 15.80 -6.52
C SER A 101 -21.28 16.46 -5.13
N LEU A 102 -20.90 17.74 -5.09
CA LEU A 102 -21.01 18.62 -3.93
C LEU A 102 -21.73 19.90 -4.34
N CYS A 103 -22.93 20.12 -3.81
CA CYS A 103 -23.75 21.30 -4.12
C CYS A 103 -23.89 21.57 -5.63
N GLY A 104 -24.03 20.51 -6.44
CA GLY A 104 -24.18 20.59 -7.88
C GLY A 104 -22.88 20.72 -8.69
N THR A 105 -21.73 20.75 -8.03
CA THR A 105 -20.42 20.75 -8.69
C THR A 105 -19.75 19.37 -8.58
N THR A 106 -18.98 18.98 -9.59
CA THR A 106 -18.19 17.75 -9.58
C THR A 106 -16.87 18.01 -8.86
N ASN A 107 -16.55 17.14 -7.90
CA ASN A 107 -15.31 17.17 -7.14
C ASN A 107 -14.61 15.82 -7.22
N HIS A 108 -13.29 15.83 -7.37
CA HIS A 108 -12.47 14.64 -7.22
C HIS A 108 -12.26 14.32 -5.75
N MET A 109 -12.28 13.03 -5.41
CA MET A 109 -12.00 12.61 -4.04
C MET A 109 -10.54 12.88 -3.68
N SER A 110 -10.34 13.56 -2.57
CA SER A 110 -9.05 13.74 -1.92
C SER A 110 -8.65 12.48 -1.13
N PRO A 111 -7.38 12.36 -0.69
CA PRO A 111 -6.98 11.33 0.26
C PRO A 111 -7.84 11.33 1.53
N ASP A 112 -8.22 12.50 2.03
CA ASP A 112 -9.09 12.64 3.21
C ASP A 112 -10.50 12.10 2.95
N ASP A 113 -11.05 12.32 1.75
CA ASP A 113 -12.35 11.76 1.37
C ASP A 113 -12.33 10.23 1.36
N HIS A 114 -11.27 9.63 0.79
CA HIS A 114 -11.10 8.19 0.78
C HIS A 114 -10.90 7.62 2.18
N TYR A 115 -10.10 8.29 3.00
CA TYR A 115 -9.89 7.89 4.39
C TYR A 115 -11.16 8.01 5.22
N ALA A 116 -11.95 9.07 5.02
CA ALA A 116 -13.26 9.21 5.65
C ALA A 116 -14.22 8.09 5.24
N ASP A 117 -14.22 7.67 3.97
CA ASP A 117 -15.04 6.56 3.51
C ASP A 117 -14.60 5.22 4.10
N LEU A 118 -13.29 4.99 4.23
CA LEU A 118 -12.76 3.83 4.95
C LEU A 118 -13.32 3.77 6.38
N LYS A 119 -13.23 4.87 7.14
CA LYS A 119 -13.74 4.93 8.51
C LYS A 119 -15.25 4.66 8.59
N ARG A 120 -16.04 5.16 7.65
CA ARG A 120 -17.48 4.90 7.57
C ARG A 120 -17.79 3.41 7.38
N VAL A 121 -17.03 2.72 6.53
CA VAL A 121 -17.22 1.28 6.29
C VAL A 121 -16.74 0.47 7.49
N ILE A 122 -15.64 0.83 8.13
CA ILE A 122 -15.18 0.21 9.39
C ILE A 122 -16.28 0.35 10.46
N ALA A 123 -16.85 1.55 10.62
CA ALA A 123 -17.93 1.80 11.58
C ALA A 123 -19.18 0.95 11.26
N ALA A 124 -19.54 0.79 9.98
CA ALA A 124 -20.63 -0.06 9.56
C ALA A 124 -20.38 -1.55 9.85
N ALA A 125 -19.12 -1.99 9.81
CA ALA A 125 -18.69 -3.35 10.13
C ALA A 125 -18.55 -3.61 11.64
N GLY A 126 -18.41 -2.58 12.45
CA GLY A 126 -18.12 -2.68 13.88
C GLY A 126 -19.09 -3.58 14.65
N GLY A 127 -18.54 -4.44 15.51
CA GLY A 127 -19.28 -5.36 16.35
C GLY A 127 -19.94 -6.55 15.62
N LYS A 128 -19.70 -6.73 14.31
CA LYS A 128 -20.29 -7.81 13.50
C LYS A 128 -19.23 -8.73 12.90
N ALA A 129 -18.20 -8.17 12.31
CA ALA A 129 -17.04 -8.94 11.82
C ALA A 129 -16.27 -9.54 13.01
N ARG A 130 -15.66 -10.69 12.80
CA ARG A 130 -14.79 -11.32 13.79
C ARG A 130 -13.45 -10.61 13.90
N ARG A 131 -12.95 -10.12 12.77
CA ARG A 131 -11.73 -9.31 12.65
C ARG A 131 -11.88 -8.34 11.50
N ILE A 132 -11.31 -7.16 11.65
CA ILE A 132 -11.23 -6.15 10.60
C ILE A 132 -9.76 -5.89 10.29
N ASN A 133 -9.40 -6.04 9.03
CA ASN A 133 -8.07 -5.73 8.50
C ASN A 133 -8.23 -4.66 7.41
N VAL A 134 -7.24 -3.80 7.28
CA VAL A 134 -7.20 -2.76 6.23
C VAL A 134 -6.04 -3.02 5.30
N ILE A 135 -6.31 -3.01 4.00
CA ILE A 135 -5.29 -3.01 2.95
C ILE A 135 -5.32 -1.63 2.30
N MET A 136 -4.24 -0.91 2.46
CA MET A 136 -4.07 0.45 1.97
C MET A 136 -2.78 0.48 1.11
N PRO A 137 -2.88 0.26 -0.21
CA PRO A 137 -1.70 0.15 -1.09
C PRO A 137 -0.72 1.29 -0.92
N PHE A 138 -1.23 2.53 -0.81
CA PHE A 138 -0.47 3.67 -0.34
C PHE A 138 -0.95 4.06 1.07
N LEU A 139 -0.02 4.08 2.03
CA LEU A 139 -0.35 4.42 3.41
C LEU A 139 -0.70 5.90 3.52
N TYR A 140 -1.93 6.20 3.95
CA TYR A 140 -2.40 7.56 4.18
C TYR A 140 -1.48 8.31 5.14
N GLU A 141 -1.16 9.57 4.82
CA GLU A 141 -0.25 10.45 5.59
C GLU A 141 1.15 9.86 5.85
N SER A 142 1.61 8.90 5.06
CA SER A 142 2.89 8.21 5.28
C SER A 142 4.11 9.14 5.25
N ARG A 143 4.01 10.31 4.59
CA ARG A 143 5.10 11.31 4.58
C ARG A 143 5.21 12.08 5.90
N GLN A 144 4.12 12.18 6.65
CA GLN A 144 4.09 12.80 7.97
C GLN A 144 4.35 11.77 9.07
N HIS A 145 5.48 11.05 8.94
CA HIS A 145 5.91 9.95 9.81
C HIS A 145 6.78 10.37 10.99
N LYS A 146 7.27 11.61 10.99
CA LYS A 146 8.09 12.20 12.06
C LYS A 146 7.81 13.68 12.21
N ARG A 147 8.07 14.21 13.40
CA ARG A 147 8.03 15.64 13.71
C ARG A 147 9.43 16.17 13.93
N SER A 148 9.72 17.34 13.40
CA SER A 148 10.94 18.11 13.67
C SER A 148 10.66 19.48 14.32
N GLY A 149 9.39 19.86 14.42
CA GLY A 149 8.95 21.13 14.98
C GLY A 149 7.52 21.06 15.54
N ARG A 150 6.78 22.15 15.42
CA ARG A 150 5.37 22.27 15.85
C ARG A 150 4.46 21.80 14.71
N GLU A 151 4.50 20.52 14.42
CA GLU A 151 3.77 19.85 13.34
C GLU A 151 2.86 18.78 13.93
N SER A 152 1.79 18.43 13.22
CA SER A 152 1.03 17.22 13.48
C SER A 152 1.87 15.97 13.16
N LEU A 153 1.44 14.81 13.67
CA LEU A 153 2.05 13.51 13.36
C LEU A 153 0.96 12.60 12.79
N ASP A 154 0.49 12.99 11.59
CA ASP A 154 -0.76 12.47 11.04
C ASP A 154 -0.71 10.98 10.72
N CYS A 155 0.45 10.46 10.29
CA CYS A 155 0.60 9.02 10.07
C CYS A 155 0.37 8.21 11.36
N ALA A 156 0.94 8.65 12.48
CA ALA A 156 0.76 7.97 13.76
C ALA A 156 -0.68 8.10 14.27
N LEU A 157 -1.27 9.29 14.15
CA LEU A 157 -2.66 9.54 14.54
C LEU A 157 -3.62 8.66 13.73
N MET A 158 -3.42 8.55 12.41
CA MET A 158 -4.21 7.68 11.56
C MET A 158 -4.13 6.20 11.98
N LEU A 159 -2.92 5.70 12.24
CA LEU A 159 -2.71 4.32 12.68
C LEU A 159 -3.42 4.05 14.01
N GLN A 160 -3.31 4.98 14.97
CA GLN A 160 -3.99 4.89 16.27
C GLN A 160 -5.51 4.96 16.09
N GLU A 161 -6.04 5.90 15.31
CA GLU A 161 -7.47 6.03 15.05
C GLU A 161 -8.06 4.73 14.47
N LEU A 162 -7.41 4.13 13.47
CA LEU A 162 -7.88 2.87 12.89
C LEU A 162 -7.86 1.72 13.91
N THR A 163 -6.84 1.64 14.74
CA THR A 163 -6.77 0.59 15.79
C THR A 163 -7.80 0.80 16.88
N ASP A 164 -8.08 2.04 17.27
CA ASP A 164 -9.14 2.40 18.22
C ASP A 164 -10.54 2.09 17.66
N MET A 165 -10.71 2.16 16.34
CA MET A 165 -11.92 1.72 15.65
C MET A 165 -12.05 0.19 15.54
N GLY A 166 -11.08 -0.59 16.04
CA GLY A 166 -11.11 -2.05 16.06
C GLY A 166 -10.41 -2.73 14.89
N VAL A 167 -9.57 -2.01 14.15
CA VAL A 167 -8.70 -2.63 13.12
C VAL A 167 -7.58 -3.39 13.81
N GLU A 168 -7.40 -4.66 13.43
CA GLU A 168 -6.37 -5.54 14.00
C GLU A 168 -5.08 -5.53 13.20
N ASN A 169 -5.16 -5.44 11.87
CA ASN A 169 -4.01 -5.45 10.99
C ASN A 169 -4.15 -4.37 9.91
N ILE A 170 -3.05 -3.70 9.62
CA ILE A 170 -2.92 -2.74 8.52
C ILE A 170 -1.83 -3.23 7.59
N ILE A 171 -2.16 -3.40 6.31
CA ILE A 171 -1.25 -3.87 5.27
C ILE A 171 -1.08 -2.75 4.25
N THR A 172 0.16 -2.41 3.94
CA THR A 172 0.51 -1.41 2.93
C THR A 172 1.66 -1.88 2.06
N PHE A 173 1.95 -1.18 0.98
CA PHE A 173 3.10 -1.47 0.14
C PHE A 173 4.17 -0.39 0.31
N ASP A 174 5.42 -0.81 0.49
CA ASP A 174 6.59 0.08 0.57
C ASP A 174 6.32 1.37 1.38
N ALA A 175 5.92 1.24 2.65
CA ALA A 175 5.70 2.38 3.53
C ALA A 175 6.88 3.37 3.45
N HIS A 176 6.58 4.68 3.42
CA HIS A 176 7.62 5.72 3.29
C HIS A 176 8.72 5.59 4.36
N ASP A 177 8.31 5.29 5.57
CA ASP A 177 9.20 4.87 6.66
C ASP A 177 8.53 3.69 7.39
N PRO A 178 9.08 2.46 7.33
CA PRO A 178 8.45 1.30 7.97
C PRO A 178 8.36 1.41 9.49
N ARG A 179 9.15 2.30 10.13
CA ARG A 179 9.13 2.51 11.59
C ARG A 179 7.82 3.14 12.09
N VAL A 180 6.92 3.56 11.20
CA VAL A 180 5.58 4.07 11.59
C VAL A 180 4.78 3.05 12.40
N HIS A 181 5.08 1.74 12.27
CA HIS A 181 4.45 0.68 13.08
C HIS A 181 4.69 0.85 14.59
N ASN A 182 5.73 1.59 14.99
CA ASN A 182 5.99 1.91 16.39
C ASN A 182 4.85 2.70 17.05
N ALA A 183 3.97 3.34 16.25
CA ALA A 183 2.79 4.04 16.78
C ALA A 183 1.72 3.07 17.31
N ILE A 184 1.73 1.81 16.87
CA ILE A 184 0.74 0.78 17.20
C ILE A 184 1.41 -0.56 17.58
N PRO A 185 2.27 -0.61 18.61
CA PRO A 185 3.17 -1.74 18.88
C PRO A 185 2.45 -3.05 19.24
N LEU A 186 1.16 -3.00 19.58
CA LEU A 186 0.35 -4.17 19.95
C LEU A 186 -0.60 -4.63 18.83
N LYS A 187 -0.50 -4.03 17.64
CA LYS A 187 -1.36 -4.33 16.48
C LYS A 187 -0.52 -4.76 15.28
N GLY A 188 -1.13 -5.50 14.37
CA GLY A 188 -0.47 -5.93 13.16
C GLY A 188 -0.26 -4.77 12.18
N PHE A 189 0.98 -4.61 11.74
CA PHE A 189 1.32 -3.70 10.63
C PHE A 189 2.29 -4.40 9.71
N GLU A 190 1.97 -4.43 8.43
CA GLU A 190 2.80 -5.09 7.42
C GLU A 190 3.06 -4.15 6.24
N SER A 191 4.33 -3.88 5.98
CA SER A 191 4.78 -3.18 4.79
C SER A 191 5.37 -4.17 3.81
N VAL A 192 4.59 -4.52 2.78
CA VAL A 192 4.99 -5.48 1.76
C VAL A 192 5.90 -4.79 0.74
N SER A 193 7.10 -5.35 0.53
CA SER A 193 8.01 -4.82 -0.47
C SER A 193 7.55 -5.17 -1.89
N CYS A 194 7.52 -4.18 -2.77
CA CYS A 194 7.19 -4.34 -4.19
C CYS A 194 8.42 -4.64 -5.06
N THR A 195 9.62 -4.65 -4.50
CA THR A 195 10.88 -4.79 -5.25
C THR A 195 10.87 -5.99 -6.20
N TYR A 196 10.41 -7.15 -5.73
CA TYR A 196 10.31 -8.35 -6.58
C TYR A 196 9.40 -8.14 -7.78
N GLN A 197 8.25 -7.50 -7.60
CA GLN A 197 7.29 -7.26 -8.68
C GLN A 197 7.86 -6.27 -9.70
N PHE A 198 8.55 -5.24 -9.25
CA PHE A 198 9.22 -4.29 -10.13
C PHE A 198 10.31 -4.96 -10.94
N ILE A 199 11.17 -5.76 -10.32
CA ILE A 199 12.24 -6.51 -11.01
C ILE A 199 11.63 -7.46 -12.04
N LYS A 200 10.60 -8.22 -11.64
CA LYS A 200 9.91 -9.14 -12.56
C LYS A 200 9.33 -8.40 -13.77
N TYR A 201 8.72 -7.24 -13.55
CA TYR A 201 8.14 -6.44 -14.62
C TYR A 201 9.21 -5.84 -15.54
N LEU A 202 10.33 -5.41 -14.96
CA LEU A 202 11.49 -4.90 -15.69
C LEU A 202 12.05 -5.98 -16.63
N LEU A 203 12.26 -7.19 -16.11
CA LEU A 203 12.78 -8.33 -16.85
C LEU A 203 11.85 -8.83 -17.97
N LEU A 204 10.54 -8.67 -17.81
CA LEU A 204 9.55 -9.16 -18.78
C LEU A 204 9.12 -8.07 -19.78
N GLY A 205 9.33 -6.80 -19.46
CA GLY A 205 8.79 -5.67 -20.22
C GLY A 205 9.81 -4.80 -20.93
N VAL A 206 11.11 -5.02 -20.70
CA VAL A 206 12.18 -4.26 -21.34
C VAL A 206 13.07 -5.24 -22.12
N ASP A 207 13.08 -5.10 -23.44
CA ASP A 207 13.97 -5.86 -24.31
C ASP A 207 15.41 -5.31 -24.20
N ASP A 208 16.38 -6.17 -24.43
CA ASP A 208 17.83 -5.85 -24.45
C ASP A 208 18.37 -5.25 -23.14
N LEU A 209 17.79 -5.60 -21.99
CA LEU A 209 18.20 -5.15 -20.69
C LEU A 209 19.45 -5.90 -20.21
N HIS A 210 20.55 -5.17 -20.03
CA HIS A 210 21.81 -5.71 -19.49
C HIS A 210 21.92 -5.41 -18.00
N ILE A 211 21.68 -6.44 -17.15
CA ILE A 211 21.73 -6.29 -15.69
C ILE A 211 23.13 -6.68 -15.19
N ASP A 212 24.06 -5.75 -15.30
CA ASP A 212 25.41 -5.84 -14.77
C ASP A 212 25.94 -4.43 -14.41
N SER A 213 27.00 -4.35 -13.61
CA SER A 213 27.55 -3.09 -13.13
C SER A 213 28.23 -2.23 -14.22
N GLU A 214 28.48 -2.77 -15.41
CA GLU A 214 29.04 -2.00 -16.52
C GLU A 214 27.93 -1.22 -17.25
N HIS A 215 26.76 -1.82 -17.39
CA HIS A 215 25.66 -1.28 -18.19
C HIS A 215 24.51 -0.66 -17.40
N MET A 216 24.42 -0.96 -16.11
CA MET A 216 23.28 -0.50 -15.30
C MET A 216 23.71 -0.05 -13.89
N MET A 217 22.96 0.90 -13.34
CA MET A 217 23.08 1.27 -11.92
C MET A 217 21.73 1.68 -11.32
N VAL A 218 21.66 1.63 -10.00
CA VAL A 218 20.51 2.11 -9.23
C VAL A 218 20.83 3.47 -8.63
N ILE A 219 19.90 4.42 -8.74
CA ILE A 219 20.09 5.77 -8.18
C ILE A 219 18.96 6.09 -7.21
N SER A 220 19.36 6.59 -6.03
CA SER A 220 18.44 7.26 -5.11
C SER A 220 18.32 8.75 -5.44
N PRO A 221 17.11 9.31 -5.62
CA PRO A 221 16.93 10.73 -5.89
C PRO A 221 17.20 11.63 -4.68
N ASP A 222 17.26 11.06 -3.48
CA ASP A 222 17.56 11.77 -2.23
C ASP A 222 17.90 10.77 -1.09
N GLU A 223 18.25 11.32 0.07
CA GLU A 223 18.58 10.53 1.26
C GLU A 223 17.43 9.64 1.74
N GLY A 224 16.17 10.08 1.56
CA GLY A 224 14.98 9.33 2.00
C GLY A 224 14.75 8.05 1.21
N GLY A 225 15.17 8.02 -0.06
CA GLY A 225 15.05 6.84 -0.93
C GLY A 225 16.22 5.84 -0.80
N MET A 226 17.29 6.20 -0.08
CA MET A 226 18.54 5.45 -0.08
C MET A 226 18.38 3.98 0.35
N GLY A 227 17.60 3.71 1.39
CA GLY A 227 17.40 2.34 1.87
C GLY A 227 16.78 1.41 0.83
N ARG A 228 15.83 1.92 0.03
CA ARG A 228 15.22 1.16 -1.08
C ARG A 228 16.20 0.97 -2.23
N ALA A 229 16.93 2.02 -2.58
CA ALA A 229 17.95 1.95 -3.64
C ALA A 229 19.02 0.91 -3.31
N VAL A 230 19.53 0.91 -2.08
CA VAL A 230 20.48 -0.09 -1.59
C VAL A 230 19.91 -1.50 -1.69
N TYR A 231 18.66 -1.71 -1.23
CA TYR A 231 18.04 -3.01 -1.30
C TYR A 231 17.87 -3.49 -2.75
N PHE A 232 17.40 -2.60 -3.63
CA PHE A 232 17.19 -2.90 -5.04
C PHE A 232 18.52 -3.22 -5.76
N ALA A 233 19.56 -2.40 -5.53
CA ALA A 233 20.88 -2.61 -6.06
C ALA A 233 21.49 -3.95 -5.59
N ASN A 234 21.36 -4.28 -4.30
CA ASN A 234 21.86 -5.53 -3.75
C ASN A 234 21.17 -6.76 -4.36
N VAL A 235 19.86 -6.69 -4.58
CA VAL A 235 19.11 -7.80 -5.21
C VAL A 235 19.55 -8.03 -6.63
N LEU A 236 19.87 -6.97 -7.38
CA LEU A 236 20.33 -7.06 -8.77
C LEU A 236 21.85 -7.21 -8.92
N GLY A 237 22.62 -7.05 -7.85
CA GLY A 237 24.09 -7.06 -7.91
C GLY A 237 24.69 -5.83 -8.61
N LEU A 238 24.02 -4.66 -8.52
CA LEU A 238 24.39 -3.44 -9.22
C LEU A 238 25.04 -2.41 -8.28
N ASP A 239 25.80 -1.51 -8.89
CA ASP A 239 26.28 -0.30 -8.20
C ASP A 239 25.12 0.66 -7.86
N MET A 240 25.30 1.45 -6.81
CA MET A 240 24.35 2.45 -6.39
C MET A 240 24.98 3.85 -6.38
N GLY A 241 24.18 4.83 -6.85
CA GLY A 241 24.45 6.24 -6.68
C GLY A 241 23.31 6.97 -5.97
N MET A 242 23.53 8.21 -5.56
CA MET A 242 22.48 9.06 -5.01
C MET A 242 22.66 10.52 -5.37
N PHE A 243 21.55 11.25 -5.44
CA PHE A 243 21.57 12.71 -5.50
C PHE A 243 21.49 13.30 -4.09
N TYR A 244 22.46 14.14 -3.78
CA TYR A 244 22.49 14.91 -2.55
C TYR A 244 21.97 16.33 -2.80
N LYS A 245 20.93 16.73 -2.04
CA LYS A 245 20.35 18.08 -2.11
C LYS A 245 21.04 18.99 -1.11
N ARG A 246 22.03 19.76 -1.55
CA ARG A 246 22.66 20.76 -0.71
C ARG A 246 21.73 21.96 -0.53
N ARG A 247 21.39 22.27 0.73
CA ARG A 247 20.52 23.40 1.10
C ARG A 247 21.37 24.56 1.65
N ASP A 248 20.95 25.78 1.35
CA ASP A 248 21.52 26.97 1.97
C ASP A 248 20.78 27.23 3.30
N TYR A 249 21.43 26.87 4.40
CA TYR A 249 20.85 27.09 5.72
C TYR A 249 20.98 28.55 6.21
N THR A 250 21.66 29.43 5.45
CA THR A 250 21.76 30.84 5.77
C THR A 250 20.58 31.66 5.32
N LYS A 251 19.72 31.09 4.46
CA LYS A 251 18.56 31.74 3.89
C LYS A 251 17.29 30.92 4.10
N ILE A 252 16.18 31.62 4.34
CA ILE A 252 14.85 31.04 4.36
C ILE A 252 14.01 31.72 3.29
N VAL A 253 13.50 30.95 2.32
CA VAL A 253 12.62 31.40 1.26
C VAL A 253 11.33 30.62 1.35
N ASN A 254 10.18 31.28 1.51
CA ASN A 254 8.87 30.65 1.68
C ASN A 254 8.84 29.58 2.78
N GLY A 255 9.51 29.86 3.94
CA GLY A 255 9.55 28.95 5.08
C GLY A 255 10.48 27.73 4.91
N ARG A 256 11.28 27.66 3.84
CA ARG A 256 12.20 26.56 3.57
C ARG A 256 13.59 27.07 3.20
N ASN A 257 14.61 26.28 3.54
CA ASN A 257 15.98 26.54 3.07
C ASN A 257 16.07 26.17 1.58
N PRO A 258 16.47 27.12 0.71
CA PRO A 258 16.55 26.87 -0.72
C PRO A 258 17.61 25.80 -1.05
N ILE A 259 17.32 24.98 -2.07
CA ILE A 259 18.31 24.05 -2.61
C ILE A 259 19.25 24.85 -3.50
N VAL A 260 20.54 24.78 -3.22
CA VAL A 260 21.59 25.51 -3.97
C VAL A 260 22.34 24.63 -4.96
N ALA A 261 22.36 23.32 -4.75
CA ALA A 261 22.96 22.38 -5.67
C ALA A 261 22.37 20.99 -5.52
N HIS A 262 22.37 20.25 -6.62
CA HIS A 262 22.19 18.79 -6.65
C HIS A 262 23.56 18.20 -7.00
N GLU A 263 24.13 17.46 -6.08
CA GLU A 263 25.42 16.78 -6.26
C GLU A 263 25.16 15.29 -6.40
N PHE A 264 25.76 14.66 -7.40
CA PHE A 264 25.71 13.22 -7.58
C PHE A 264 26.85 12.56 -6.81
N LEU A 265 26.51 11.58 -6.00
CA LEU A 265 27.47 10.75 -5.26
C LEU A 265 27.35 9.32 -5.80
N GLY A 266 28.37 8.85 -6.45
CA GLY A 266 28.41 7.52 -7.06
C GLY A 266 29.49 7.40 -8.13
N THR A 267 29.54 6.23 -8.78
CA THR A 267 30.40 5.98 -9.95
C THR A 267 29.85 6.69 -11.18
N ASN A 268 30.65 6.77 -12.25
CA ASN A 268 30.24 7.40 -13.50
C ASN A 268 28.97 6.72 -14.06
N VAL A 269 27.99 7.54 -14.45
CA VAL A 269 26.69 7.10 -15.02
C VAL A 269 26.66 7.13 -16.55
N GLU A 270 27.70 7.67 -17.18
CA GLU A 270 27.76 7.83 -18.63
C GLU A 270 27.67 6.46 -19.33
N GLY A 271 26.72 6.32 -20.25
CA GLY A 271 26.50 5.10 -21.02
C GLY A 271 25.79 3.97 -20.26
N LYS A 272 25.31 4.23 -19.02
CA LYS A 272 24.57 3.22 -18.25
C LYS A 272 23.07 3.48 -18.24
N ASP A 273 22.30 2.42 -18.25
CA ASP A 273 20.91 2.46 -17.90
C ASP A 273 20.74 2.73 -16.42
N VAL A 274 19.75 3.54 -16.06
CA VAL A 274 19.56 3.98 -14.68
C VAL A 274 18.19 3.61 -14.16
N ILE A 275 18.16 2.91 -13.03
CA ILE A 275 16.93 2.66 -12.26
C ILE A 275 16.87 3.69 -11.13
N ILE A 276 15.89 4.60 -11.17
CA ILE A 276 15.68 5.59 -10.12
C ILE A 276 14.58 5.08 -9.18
N THR A 277 14.95 4.82 -7.91
CA THR A 277 14.00 4.38 -6.90
C THR A 277 13.53 5.54 -6.05
N VAL A 278 12.23 5.82 -6.09
CA VAL A 278 11.60 6.85 -5.25
C VAL A 278 10.72 6.23 -4.17
N SER A 279 10.59 6.92 -3.05
CA SER A 279 9.75 6.45 -1.94
C SER A 279 8.25 6.50 -2.26
N TYR A 280 7.88 7.20 -3.32
CA TYR A 280 6.50 7.33 -3.78
C TYR A 280 6.46 7.89 -5.20
N THR A 281 5.82 7.17 -6.09
CA THR A 281 5.69 7.49 -7.51
C THR A 281 4.37 8.14 -7.88
N HIS A 282 3.87 9.08 -7.11
CA HIS A 282 3.11 10.15 -7.73
C HIS A 282 4.09 11.26 -8.14
N LEU A 283 4.91 10.92 -9.11
CA LEU A 283 5.34 11.91 -10.05
C LEU A 283 4.07 12.43 -10.70
N ARG A 284 3.65 13.63 -10.31
CA ARG A 284 2.65 14.35 -11.04
C ARG A 284 3.14 14.38 -12.47
N ALA A 285 2.35 13.86 -13.39
CA ALA A 285 2.57 13.99 -14.83
C ALA A 285 2.66 15.45 -15.31
N HIS A 286 2.60 16.40 -14.39
CA HIS A 286 2.64 17.85 -14.61
C HIS A 286 3.97 18.53 -14.21
N GLU A 287 4.94 17.77 -13.75
CA GLU A 287 6.26 18.32 -13.36
C GLU A 287 7.37 17.98 -14.36
N THR A 288 7.01 17.41 -15.48
CA THR A 288 7.91 17.20 -16.63
C THR A 288 7.85 18.37 -17.58
#